data_57266e2cac35e08cd418a70e094f9405
#
_entry.id   57266e2cac35e08cd418a70e094f9405
#
_cell.length_a   1.000
_cell.length_b   1.000
_cell.length_c   1.000
_cell.angle_alpha   90.00
_cell.angle_beta   90.00
_cell.angle_gamma   90.00
#
_symmetry.space_group_name_H-M   'P 1'
#
loop_
_entity.id
_entity.type
_entity.pdbx_description
1 polymer ?
#
loop_
_entity_poly.entity_id
_entity_poly.type
_entity_poly.pdbx_seq_one_letter_code
_entity_poly.pdbx_strand_id
1 'polypeptide(L)'
;FEIVEASTPAFDGAALRQRVTIHLTEGTDGPAIDLVSYVPANADGPVPMLLVLGFDEPMRVLGDPSLAAPVADPSLPAAVTDMAGALPTAAYLDAGFGVAAINHLQLDPDTDDGYPESVRAYFDGAAETERSGDSWGAIAAWGWGLSRAQDYLETDAAVDADRVAIYGASRLGRAVLWAGARDDRFAAVISCCSGKFGGALLRRDFGDALDTLPARWFAPNLRSYLHDIDSLPVDSNMLLSLVAPRPVLLQTGRYDHAADPKGEYLAAVAAGPVFELLGSAGLGAEEDAWPVEEPILGGIGYVMHDGGHGTAAEDWDVFLTFLQQHLG
;
A
#
# COMPACT_ATOMS: atom_id res chain seq x y z
N PHE A 1 -11.35 0.16 19.82
CA PHE A 1 -12.04 -0.39 18.66
C PHE A 1 -13.55 -0.44 18.94
N GLU A 2 -14.34 -0.02 17.96
CA GLU A 2 -15.80 -0.09 18.02
C GLU A 2 -16.28 -0.99 16.87
N ILE A 3 -16.83 -2.14 17.19
CA ILE A 3 -17.40 -3.05 16.20
C ILE A 3 -18.77 -2.52 15.80
N VAL A 4 -18.88 -1.96 14.61
CA VAL A 4 -20.10 -1.39 14.03
C VAL A 4 -20.98 -2.50 13.45
N GLU A 5 -20.36 -3.53 12.88
CA GLU A 5 -21.03 -4.68 12.28
C GLU A 5 -20.16 -5.93 12.45
N ALA A 6 -20.71 -7.02 12.93
CA ALA A 6 -20.00 -8.26 13.19
C ALA A 6 -20.60 -9.42 12.39
N SER A 7 -19.72 -10.20 11.74
CA SER A 7 -20.05 -11.49 11.13
C SER A 7 -21.29 -11.51 10.24
N THR A 8 -21.53 -10.42 9.48
CA THR A 8 -22.67 -10.33 8.57
C THR A 8 -22.37 -11.10 7.27
N PRO A 9 -23.26 -12.00 6.82
CA PRO A 9 -23.07 -12.69 5.55
C PRO A 9 -22.96 -11.72 4.37
N ALA A 10 -21.95 -11.92 3.51
CA ALA A 10 -21.69 -11.16 2.31
C ALA A 10 -21.28 -12.10 1.16
N PHE A 11 -21.18 -11.58 -0.07
CA PHE A 11 -20.84 -12.37 -1.26
C PHE A 11 -21.68 -13.65 -1.37
N ASP A 12 -23.02 -13.50 -1.32
CA ASP A 12 -23.98 -14.61 -1.35
C ASP A 12 -23.76 -15.68 -0.27
N GLY A 13 -23.20 -15.29 0.86
CA GLY A 13 -22.89 -16.16 2.00
C GLY A 13 -21.51 -16.82 1.96
N ALA A 14 -20.69 -16.53 0.96
CA ALA A 14 -19.32 -17.03 0.88
C ALA A 14 -18.37 -16.35 1.89
N ALA A 15 -18.73 -15.16 2.37
CA ALA A 15 -17.94 -14.40 3.33
C ALA A 15 -18.74 -13.96 4.55
N LEU A 16 -18.00 -13.69 5.63
CA LEU A 16 -18.47 -12.92 6.78
C LEU A 16 -17.83 -11.54 6.75
N ARG A 17 -18.66 -10.49 6.70
CA ARG A 17 -18.22 -9.10 6.75
C ARG A 17 -18.15 -8.61 8.19
N GLN A 18 -17.12 -7.83 8.47
CA GLN A 18 -16.98 -7.06 9.70
C GLN A 18 -16.67 -5.59 9.37
N ARG A 19 -17.27 -4.68 10.13
CA ARG A 19 -17.00 -3.24 10.04
C ARG A 19 -16.62 -2.73 11.42
N VAL A 20 -15.52 -1.99 11.46
CA VAL A 20 -14.94 -1.52 12.71
C VAL A 20 -14.51 -0.07 12.56
N THR A 21 -14.84 0.75 13.53
CA THR A 21 -14.24 2.07 13.69
C THR A 21 -13.06 1.97 14.65
N ILE A 22 -11.88 2.31 14.18
CA ILE A 22 -10.63 2.32 14.93
C ILE A 22 -10.41 3.74 15.43
N HIS A 23 -10.67 3.98 16.72
CA HIS A 23 -10.36 5.25 17.37
C HIS A 23 -8.84 5.36 17.55
N LEU A 24 -8.25 6.45 17.08
CA LEU A 24 -6.80 6.65 17.06
C LEU A 24 -6.28 7.29 18.36
N THR A 25 -7.19 7.56 19.31
CA THR A 25 -6.90 8.13 20.63
C THR A 25 -7.71 7.42 21.71
N GLU A 26 -7.40 7.69 22.98
CA GLU A 26 -8.28 7.28 24.09
C GLU A 26 -9.63 8.01 23.99
N GLY A 27 -10.72 7.26 23.96
CA GLY A 27 -12.07 7.79 23.80
C GLY A 27 -12.52 7.90 22.34
N THR A 28 -13.65 8.56 22.10
CA THR A 28 -14.33 8.63 20.80
C THR A 28 -14.33 10.02 20.16
N ASP A 29 -13.76 11.02 20.83
CA ASP A 29 -13.79 12.42 20.36
C ASP A 29 -12.61 12.77 19.44
N GLY A 30 -11.65 11.87 19.29
CA GLY A 30 -10.46 12.05 18.44
C GLY A 30 -10.65 11.51 17.02
N PRO A 31 -9.59 11.57 16.20
CA PRO A 31 -9.63 11.02 14.86
C PRO A 31 -9.86 9.50 14.90
N ALA A 32 -10.55 9.00 13.88
CA ALA A 32 -10.84 7.58 13.71
C ALA A 32 -10.76 7.18 12.25
N ILE A 33 -10.56 5.89 11.99
CA ILE A 33 -10.61 5.29 10.65
C ILE A 33 -11.59 4.12 10.65
N ASP A 34 -12.25 3.91 9.52
CA ASP A 34 -13.12 2.77 9.31
C ASP A 34 -12.35 1.66 8.60
N LEU A 35 -12.42 0.46 9.17
CA LEU A 35 -11.93 -0.77 8.57
C LEU A 35 -13.12 -1.64 8.20
N VAL A 36 -13.08 -2.18 6.98
CA VAL A 36 -13.99 -3.26 6.56
C VAL A 36 -13.15 -4.48 6.24
N SER A 37 -13.58 -5.64 6.73
CA SER A 37 -12.95 -6.92 6.41
C SER A 37 -13.98 -7.96 5.97
N TYR A 38 -13.51 -8.89 5.15
CA TYR A 38 -14.22 -10.09 4.74
C TYR A 38 -13.33 -11.29 4.99
N VAL A 39 -13.86 -12.30 5.65
CA VAL A 39 -13.20 -13.60 5.83
C VAL A 39 -14.07 -14.70 5.22
N PRO A 40 -13.48 -15.80 4.69
CA PRO A 40 -14.25 -16.92 4.18
C PRO A 40 -15.21 -17.46 5.25
N ALA A 41 -16.50 -17.61 4.90
CA ALA A 41 -17.51 -18.06 5.86
C ALA A 41 -17.32 -19.52 6.33
N ASN A 42 -16.54 -20.31 5.58
CA ASN A 42 -16.25 -21.72 5.84
C ASN A 42 -14.81 -21.98 6.27
N ALA A 43 -14.10 -20.95 6.74
CA ALA A 43 -12.73 -21.14 7.23
C ALA A 43 -12.70 -22.02 8.49
N ASP A 44 -11.80 -22.99 8.53
CA ASP A 44 -11.61 -23.89 9.68
C ASP A 44 -10.76 -23.26 10.80
N GLY A 45 -10.28 -22.04 10.62
CA GLY A 45 -9.43 -21.32 11.58
C GLY A 45 -9.07 -19.91 11.10
N PRO A 46 -8.13 -19.23 11.78
CA PRO A 46 -7.66 -17.92 11.37
C PRO A 46 -7.05 -17.94 9.96
N VAL A 47 -7.36 -16.94 9.14
CA VAL A 47 -6.92 -16.87 7.74
C VAL A 47 -5.87 -15.79 7.52
N PRO A 48 -4.93 -15.97 6.56
CA PRO A 48 -4.06 -14.89 6.11
C PRO A 48 -4.90 -13.77 5.49
N MET A 49 -4.39 -12.54 5.54
CA MET A 49 -5.15 -11.34 5.17
C MET A 49 -4.39 -10.47 4.16
N LEU A 50 -5.10 -9.93 3.16
CA LEU A 50 -4.63 -8.80 2.38
C LEU A 50 -5.29 -7.52 2.87
N LEU A 51 -4.52 -6.62 3.49
CA LEU A 51 -4.96 -5.30 3.94
C LEU A 51 -4.66 -4.25 2.87
N VAL A 52 -5.70 -3.64 2.35
CA VAL A 52 -5.63 -2.64 1.27
C VAL A 52 -5.69 -1.23 1.83
N LEU A 53 -4.73 -0.40 1.47
CA LEU A 53 -4.84 1.05 1.60
C LEU A 53 -5.50 1.60 0.33
N GLY A 54 -6.74 2.04 0.46
CA GLY A 54 -7.59 2.38 -0.68
C GLY A 54 -7.78 3.88 -0.90
N PHE A 55 -8.18 4.23 -2.14
CA PHE A 55 -8.53 5.60 -2.56
C PHE A 55 -10.01 5.94 -2.32
N ASP A 56 -10.85 4.95 -2.06
CA ASP A 56 -12.30 5.08 -1.95
C ASP A 56 -12.78 4.40 -0.66
N GLU A 57 -14.09 4.40 -0.44
CA GLU A 57 -14.73 3.69 0.66
C GLU A 57 -14.30 2.21 0.69
N PRO A 58 -13.95 1.65 1.86
CA PRO A 58 -13.43 0.30 1.98
C PRO A 58 -14.25 -0.80 1.29
N MET A 59 -15.58 -0.79 1.43
CA MET A 59 -16.45 -1.78 0.77
C MET A 59 -16.37 -1.70 -0.75
N ARG A 60 -16.19 -0.49 -1.30
CA ARG A 60 -16.07 -0.26 -2.75
C ARG A 60 -14.71 -0.76 -3.25
N VAL A 61 -13.64 -0.46 -2.53
CA VAL A 61 -12.29 -0.96 -2.82
C VAL A 61 -12.27 -2.48 -2.84
N LEU A 62 -12.99 -3.11 -1.91
CA LEU A 62 -13.09 -4.56 -1.80
C LEU A 62 -14.17 -5.18 -2.72
N GLY A 63 -14.77 -4.41 -3.63
CA GLY A 63 -15.72 -4.92 -4.61
C GLY A 63 -16.96 -5.58 -4.01
N ASP A 64 -17.49 -5.05 -2.88
CA ASP A 64 -18.71 -5.59 -2.27
C ASP A 64 -19.91 -5.48 -3.23
N PRO A 65 -20.53 -6.59 -3.64
CA PRO A 65 -21.60 -6.59 -4.62
C PRO A 65 -22.89 -5.94 -4.10
N SER A 66 -23.02 -5.70 -2.81
CA SER A 66 -24.17 -5.00 -2.22
C SER A 66 -24.15 -3.49 -2.50
N LEU A 67 -23.00 -2.94 -2.88
CA LEU A 67 -22.89 -1.54 -3.30
C LEU A 67 -23.25 -1.40 -4.78
N ALA A 68 -24.01 -0.36 -5.12
CA ALA A 68 -24.19 0.01 -6.51
C ALA A 68 -22.84 0.31 -7.17
N ALA A 69 -22.71 -0.04 -8.46
CA ALA A 69 -21.51 0.31 -9.21
C ALA A 69 -21.18 1.80 -9.04
N PRO A 70 -19.88 2.17 -8.96
CA PRO A 70 -19.50 3.56 -8.80
C PRO A 70 -20.15 4.41 -9.88
N VAL A 71 -20.88 5.44 -9.51
CA VAL A 71 -21.17 6.52 -10.43
C VAL A 71 -19.84 7.22 -10.64
N ALA A 72 -19.27 7.08 -11.84
CA ALA A 72 -18.03 7.78 -12.17
C ALA A 72 -18.20 9.25 -11.82
N ASP A 73 -17.41 9.76 -10.88
CA ASP A 73 -17.38 11.19 -10.59
C ASP A 73 -16.69 11.88 -11.77
N PRO A 74 -17.45 12.64 -12.61
CA PRO A 74 -16.88 13.28 -13.78
C PRO A 74 -15.87 14.39 -13.44
N SER A 75 -15.74 14.76 -12.17
CA SER A 75 -14.74 15.72 -11.68
C SER A 75 -13.38 15.07 -11.39
N LEU A 76 -13.33 13.73 -11.23
CA LEU A 76 -12.08 13.01 -11.05
C LEU A 76 -11.49 12.64 -12.42
N PRO A 77 -10.17 12.77 -12.62
CA PRO A 77 -9.52 12.23 -13.80
C PRO A 77 -9.84 10.74 -13.94
N ALA A 78 -10.17 10.27 -15.14
CA ALA A 78 -10.44 8.86 -15.43
C ALA A 78 -9.32 7.92 -14.90
N ALA A 79 -8.08 8.41 -14.91
CA ALA A 79 -6.93 7.73 -14.33
C ALA A 79 -7.05 7.41 -12.82
N VAL A 80 -7.87 8.15 -12.07
CA VAL A 80 -8.06 7.89 -10.62
C VAL A 80 -9.12 6.82 -10.39
N THR A 81 -10.15 6.75 -11.25
CA THR A 81 -11.19 5.72 -11.20
C THR A 81 -10.70 4.35 -11.72
N ASP A 82 -9.67 4.36 -12.60
CA ASP A 82 -9.08 3.15 -13.17
C ASP A 82 -7.84 2.66 -12.41
N MET A 83 -7.29 3.45 -11.47
CA MET A 83 -6.00 3.15 -10.80
C MET A 83 -6.03 1.93 -9.87
N ALA A 84 -7.18 1.50 -9.43
CA ALA A 84 -7.36 0.23 -8.74
C ALA A 84 -8.72 -0.31 -9.18
N GLY A 85 -8.74 -1.17 -10.17
CA GLY A 85 -9.89 -2.03 -10.38
C GLY A 85 -10.29 -2.64 -9.03
N ALA A 86 -11.58 -2.75 -8.75
CA ALA A 86 -12.02 -3.36 -7.49
C ALA A 86 -11.31 -4.70 -7.30
N LEU A 87 -10.83 -4.95 -6.09
CA LEU A 87 -10.23 -6.24 -5.74
C LEU A 87 -11.22 -7.36 -6.08
N PRO A 88 -10.82 -8.43 -6.77
CA PRO A 88 -11.68 -9.60 -7.02
C PRO A 88 -11.80 -10.44 -5.75
N THR A 89 -12.43 -9.88 -4.71
CA THR A 89 -12.52 -10.43 -3.36
C THR A 89 -12.97 -11.89 -3.33
N ALA A 90 -13.92 -12.27 -4.18
CA ALA A 90 -14.38 -13.65 -4.24
C ALA A 90 -13.23 -14.65 -4.53
N ALA A 91 -12.31 -14.30 -5.43
CA ALA A 91 -11.17 -15.15 -5.76
C ALA A 91 -10.20 -15.31 -4.58
N TYR A 92 -9.99 -14.25 -3.80
CA TYR A 92 -9.15 -14.30 -2.58
C TYR A 92 -9.81 -15.14 -1.49
N LEU A 93 -11.12 -14.98 -1.27
CA LEU A 93 -11.89 -15.78 -0.32
C LEU A 93 -11.87 -17.27 -0.70
N ASP A 94 -12.06 -17.61 -1.98
CA ASP A 94 -12.00 -18.98 -2.50
C ASP A 94 -10.60 -19.59 -2.33
N ALA A 95 -9.57 -18.77 -2.36
CA ALA A 95 -8.18 -19.19 -2.10
C ALA A 95 -7.84 -19.28 -0.58
N GLY A 96 -8.79 -19.00 0.30
CA GLY A 96 -8.60 -19.08 1.75
C GLY A 96 -7.99 -17.83 2.38
N PHE A 97 -7.93 -16.70 1.65
CA PHE A 97 -7.48 -15.41 2.18
C PHE A 97 -8.66 -14.56 2.60
N GLY A 98 -8.53 -13.87 3.73
CA GLY A 98 -9.36 -12.73 4.05
C GLY A 98 -8.84 -11.47 3.33
N VAL A 99 -9.70 -10.47 3.22
CA VAL A 99 -9.36 -9.15 2.70
C VAL A 99 -9.88 -8.06 3.62
N ALA A 100 -9.12 -6.99 3.79
CA ALA A 100 -9.53 -5.82 4.55
C ALA A 100 -9.12 -4.54 3.82
N ALA A 101 -9.79 -3.43 4.10
CA ALA A 101 -9.41 -2.12 3.57
C ALA A 101 -9.65 -1.01 4.58
N ILE A 102 -8.83 0.04 4.46
CA ILE A 102 -9.00 1.36 5.07
C ILE A 102 -8.88 2.45 4.01
N ASN A 103 -9.48 3.61 4.24
CA ASN A 103 -9.36 4.77 3.35
C ASN A 103 -8.29 5.75 3.86
N HIS A 104 -7.30 6.06 3.02
CA HIS A 104 -6.22 6.99 3.35
C HIS A 104 -6.70 8.40 3.70
N LEU A 105 -7.81 8.87 3.10
CA LEU A 105 -8.37 10.21 3.35
C LEU A 105 -8.87 10.42 4.78
N GLN A 106 -9.20 9.34 5.50
CA GLN A 106 -9.58 9.42 6.91
C GLN A 106 -8.38 9.70 7.84
N LEU A 107 -7.16 9.52 7.34
CA LEU A 107 -5.92 9.80 8.05
C LEU A 107 -5.38 11.19 7.72
N ASP A 108 -5.33 11.49 6.43
CA ASP A 108 -4.78 12.74 5.94
C ASP A 108 -5.40 13.07 4.58
N PRO A 109 -6.19 14.14 4.48
CA PRO A 109 -6.74 14.61 3.21
C PRO A 109 -5.62 14.94 2.23
N ASP A 110 -5.73 14.41 1.01
CA ASP A 110 -4.71 14.61 -0.03
C ASP A 110 -4.91 15.93 -0.80
N THR A 111 -5.07 17.02 -0.05
CA THR A 111 -5.23 18.37 -0.58
C THR A 111 -4.24 19.34 0.07
N ASP A 112 -3.94 20.46 -0.61
CA ASP A 112 -2.96 21.43 -0.11
C ASP A 112 -3.42 22.13 1.17
N ASP A 113 -4.72 22.20 1.41
CA ASP A 113 -5.36 22.79 2.59
C ASP A 113 -5.82 21.74 3.62
N GLY A 114 -5.55 20.44 3.39
CA GLY A 114 -6.04 19.33 4.20
C GLY A 114 -5.34 19.14 5.54
N TYR A 115 -4.19 19.78 5.77
CA TYR A 115 -3.41 19.58 7.00
C TYR A 115 -4.22 19.76 8.30
N PRO A 116 -5.08 20.79 8.46
CA PRO A 116 -5.83 20.98 9.71
C PRO A 116 -6.78 19.83 10.09
N GLU A 117 -7.21 19.05 9.09
CA GLU A 117 -8.11 17.90 9.26
C GLU A 117 -7.37 16.58 9.37
N SER A 118 -6.03 16.62 9.26
CA SER A 118 -5.20 15.41 9.27
C SER A 118 -4.90 14.92 10.69
N VAL A 119 -4.60 13.62 10.81
CA VAL A 119 -4.03 13.05 12.05
C VAL A 119 -2.71 13.72 12.43
N ARG A 120 -1.96 14.24 11.43
CA ARG A 120 -0.71 14.99 11.68
C ARG A 120 -0.96 16.25 12.49
N ALA A 121 -1.93 17.06 12.08
CA ALA A 121 -2.28 18.27 12.83
C ALA A 121 -2.79 17.95 14.25
N TYR A 122 -3.57 16.90 14.38
CA TYR A 122 -4.08 16.47 15.68
C TYR A 122 -2.96 16.08 16.64
N PHE A 123 -2.00 15.26 16.20
CA PHE A 123 -0.91 14.78 17.07
C PHE A 123 0.25 15.78 17.21
N ASP A 124 0.55 16.56 16.17
CA ASP A 124 1.59 17.60 16.24
C ASP A 124 1.13 18.77 17.17
N GLY A 125 -0.19 19.03 17.25
CA GLY A 125 -0.75 20.12 18.05
C GLY A 125 -0.28 21.51 17.62
N ALA A 126 0.22 21.64 16.37
CA ALA A 126 0.85 22.84 15.82
C ALA A 126 0.24 23.21 14.47
N ALA A 127 0.29 24.48 14.12
CA ALA A 127 -0.07 24.93 12.77
C ALA A 127 0.93 24.38 11.74
N GLU A 128 0.50 24.19 10.49
CA GLU A 128 1.37 23.65 9.43
C GLU A 128 2.67 24.45 9.25
N THR A 129 2.59 25.78 9.41
CA THR A 129 3.73 26.69 9.30
C THR A 129 4.74 26.57 10.46
N GLU A 130 4.37 25.91 11.54
CA GLU A 130 5.20 25.71 12.73
C GLU A 130 5.85 24.32 12.77
N ARG A 131 5.59 23.48 11.75
CA ARG A 131 6.14 22.13 11.66
C ARG A 131 7.66 22.16 11.55
N SER A 132 8.32 21.26 12.28
CA SER A 132 9.75 21.07 12.16
C SER A 132 10.13 20.43 10.81
N GLY A 133 11.41 20.55 10.42
CA GLY A 133 11.89 20.02 9.14
C GLY A 133 11.77 18.51 9.00
N ASP A 134 11.72 17.78 10.12
CA ASP A 134 11.60 16.31 10.21
C ASP A 134 10.20 15.82 10.57
N SER A 135 9.22 16.73 10.66
CA SER A 135 7.80 16.34 10.84
C SER A 135 7.33 15.42 9.70
N TRP A 136 6.52 14.45 10.07
CA TRP A 136 6.02 13.43 9.14
C TRP A 136 5.14 14.00 8.02
N GLY A 137 5.28 13.47 6.80
CA GLY A 137 4.43 13.79 5.66
C GLY A 137 3.17 12.93 5.62
N ALA A 138 2.26 13.21 4.68
CA ALA A 138 1.01 12.47 4.49
C ALA A 138 1.27 10.98 4.20
N ILE A 139 2.29 10.63 3.40
CA ILE A 139 2.68 9.24 3.12
C ILE A 139 2.96 8.47 4.43
N ALA A 140 3.65 9.11 5.38
CA ALA A 140 3.94 8.48 6.66
C ALA A 140 2.68 8.34 7.52
N ALA A 141 1.74 9.30 7.46
CA ALA A 141 0.46 9.22 8.15
C ALA A 141 -0.43 8.10 7.58
N TRP A 142 -0.48 7.97 6.26
CA TRP A 142 -1.20 6.87 5.60
C TRP A 142 -0.61 5.50 5.95
N GLY A 143 0.72 5.38 5.93
CA GLY A 143 1.41 4.14 6.37
C GLY A 143 1.19 3.83 7.84
N TRP A 144 1.16 4.84 8.71
CA TRP A 144 0.85 4.66 10.14
C TRP A 144 -0.57 4.14 10.36
N GLY A 145 -1.54 4.55 9.53
CA GLY A 145 -2.91 4.04 9.59
C GLY A 145 -2.99 2.53 9.34
N LEU A 146 -2.13 1.98 8.47
CA LEU A 146 -2.04 0.52 8.28
C LEU A 146 -1.60 -0.18 9.56
N SER A 147 -0.64 0.38 10.31
CA SER A 147 -0.23 -0.17 11.62
C SER A 147 -1.38 -0.12 12.63
N ARG A 148 -2.24 0.90 12.58
CA ARG A 148 -3.44 0.97 13.45
C ARG A 148 -4.50 -0.07 13.04
N ALA A 149 -4.62 -0.35 11.74
CA ALA A 149 -5.45 -1.44 11.25
C ALA A 149 -4.88 -2.81 11.70
N GLN A 150 -3.56 -2.99 11.67
CA GLN A 150 -2.89 -4.20 12.17
C GLN A 150 -3.16 -4.41 13.66
N ASP A 151 -3.12 -3.36 14.49
CA ASP A 151 -3.44 -3.45 15.92
C ASP A 151 -4.85 -4.03 16.16
N TYR A 152 -5.80 -3.70 15.27
CA TYR A 152 -7.12 -4.30 15.33
C TYR A 152 -7.11 -5.76 14.86
N LEU A 153 -6.48 -6.06 13.72
CA LEU A 153 -6.44 -7.42 13.16
C LEU A 153 -5.82 -8.43 14.14
N GLU A 154 -4.87 -8.02 14.98
CA GLU A 154 -4.31 -8.84 16.06
C GLU A 154 -5.36 -9.23 17.13
N THR A 155 -6.46 -8.49 17.23
CA THR A 155 -7.55 -8.80 18.17
C THR A 155 -8.66 -9.65 17.56
N ASP A 156 -8.66 -9.82 16.23
CA ASP A 156 -9.70 -10.57 15.51
C ASP A 156 -9.31 -12.06 15.40
N ALA A 157 -10.03 -12.90 16.13
CA ALA A 157 -9.77 -14.34 16.15
C ALA A 157 -9.97 -15.06 14.80
N ALA A 158 -10.60 -14.41 13.81
CA ALA A 158 -10.76 -14.95 12.45
C ALA A 158 -9.54 -14.67 11.55
N VAL A 159 -8.60 -13.82 12.01
CA VAL A 159 -7.42 -13.39 11.25
C VAL A 159 -6.16 -14.01 11.84
N ASP A 160 -5.30 -14.54 10.97
CA ASP A 160 -3.92 -14.87 11.32
C ASP A 160 -3.07 -13.60 11.17
N ALA A 161 -2.90 -12.90 12.27
CA ALA A 161 -2.23 -11.60 12.30
C ALA A 161 -0.73 -11.67 11.97
N ASP A 162 -0.11 -12.84 12.02
CA ASP A 162 1.27 -13.07 11.59
C ASP A 162 1.39 -13.23 10.06
N ARG A 163 0.25 -13.34 9.36
CA ARG A 163 0.17 -13.50 7.90
C ARG A 163 -0.66 -12.39 7.24
N VAL A 164 -0.43 -11.14 7.62
CA VAL A 164 -1.05 -9.97 6.99
C VAL A 164 -0.11 -9.34 5.97
N ALA A 165 -0.53 -9.33 4.71
CA ALA A 165 0.11 -8.56 3.63
C ALA A 165 -0.57 -7.21 3.47
N ILE A 166 0.19 -6.20 3.03
CA ILE A 166 -0.33 -4.86 2.71
C ILE A 166 -0.17 -4.53 1.23
N TYR A 167 -1.19 -3.84 0.69
CA TYR A 167 -1.23 -3.41 -0.70
C TYR A 167 -1.61 -1.94 -0.82
N GLY A 168 -0.97 -1.24 -1.80
CA GLY A 168 -1.34 0.11 -2.21
C GLY A 168 -0.79 0.46 -3.58
N ALA A 169 -1.49 1.34 -4.29
CA ALA A 169 -1.13 1.80 -5.63
C ALA A 169 -0.70 3.27 -5.63
N SER A 170 0.21 3.66 -6.55
CA SER A 170 0.65 5.04 -6.74
C SER A 170 1.25 5.62 -5.45
N ARG A 171 0.77 6.78 -5.00
CA ARG A 171 1.15 7.39 -3.71
C ARG A 171 0.90 6.48 -2.51
N LEU A 172 -0.11 5.61 -2.59
CA LEU A 172 -0.39 4.62 -1.56
C LEU A 172 0.58 3.43 -1.64
N GLY A 173 1.16 3.15 -2.81
CA GLY A 173 2.31 2.26 -2.98
C GLY A 173 3.54 2.76 -2.20
N ARG A 174 3.79 4.08 -2.20
CA ARG A 174 4.83 4.68 -1.33
C ARG A 174 4.51 4.46 0.14
N ALA A 175 3.23 4.63 0.53
CA ALA A 175 2.80 4.47 1.91
C ALA A 175 2.92 3.03 2.42
N VAL A 176 2.61 2.01 1.60
CA VAL A 176 2.79 0.60 2.01
C VAL A 176 4.26 0.20 2.09
N LEU A 177 5.13 0.71 1.21
CA LEU A 177 6.58 0.49 1.34
C LEU A 177 7.11 1.12 2.64
N TRP A 178 6.67 2.33 2.97
CA TRP A 178 7.01 2.98 4.22
C TRP A 178 6.49 2.22 5.43
N ALA A 179 5.22 1.77 5.39
CA ALA A 179 4.61 0.96 6.46
C ALA A 179 5.39 -0.35 6.68
N GLY A 180 5.69 -1.09 5.59
CA GLY A 180 6.47 -2.31 5.66
C GLY A 180 7.88 -2.12 6.21
N ALA A 181 8.52 -0.97 5.92
CA ALA A 181 9.84 -0.64 6.46
C ALA A 181 9.80 -0.24 7.95
N ARG A 182 8.66 0.22 8.46
CA ARG A 182 8.50 0.75 9.83
C ARG A 182 7.82 -0.22 10.80
N ASP A 183 7.07 -1.18 10.27
CA ASP A 183 6.31 -2.13 11.06
C ASP A 183 6.59 -3.55 10.54
N ASP A 184 7.31 -4.32 11.32
CA ASP A 184 7.77 -5.67 10.97
C ASP A 184 6.69 -6.75 11.13
N ARG A 185 5.51 -6.41 11.65
CA ARG A 185 4.35 -7.30 11.74
C ARG A 185 3.71 -7.59 10.37
N PHE A 186 3.89 -6.71 9.39
CA PHE A 186 3.40 -7.00 8.03
C PHE A 186 4.24 -8.11 7.39
N ALA A 187 3.60 -9.21 7.06
CA ALA A 187 4.25 -10.41 6.54
C ALA A 187 4.70 -10.26 5.07
N ALA A 188 4.06 -9.42 4.28
CA ALA A 188 4.44 -9.11 2.89
C ALA A 188 3.98 -7.71 2.47
N VAL A 189 4.62 -7.15 1.45
CA VAL A 189 4.29 -5.82 0.89
C VAL A 189 4.09 -5.91 -0.61
N ILE A 190 2.97 -5.41 -1.12
CA ILE A 190 2.70 -5.28 -2.55
C ILE A 190 2.55 -3.78 -2.88
N SER A 191 3.47 -3.24 -3.64
CA SER A 191 3.51 -1.82 -4.02
C SER A 191 3.35 -1.67 -5.52
N CYS A 192 2.31 -0.96 -5.95
CA CYS A 192 2.01 -0.78 -7.36
C CYS A 192 2.35 0.62 -7.82
N CYS A 193 3.08 0.75 -8.94
CA CYS A 193 3.33 2.02 -9.64
C CYS A 193 3.75 3.15 -8.69
N SER A 194 4.57 2.86 -7.70
CA SER A 194 4.86 3.82 -6.62
C SER A 194 5.84 4.92 -7.01
N GLY A 195 6.65 4.69 -8.02
CA GLY A 195 7.54 5.70 -8.56
C GLY A 195 8.61 6.20 -7.60
N LYS A 196 9.08 7.41 -7.82
CA LYS A 196 10.11 8.06 -6.98
C LYS A 196 9.62 8.27 -5.55
N PHE A 197 10.53 8.12 -4.58
CA PHE A 197 10.24 8.01 -3.14
C PHE A 197 9.33 6.83 -2.76
N GLY A 198 9.15 5.91 -3.67
CA GLY A 198 8.58 4.59 -3.50
C GLY A 198 9.57 3.55 -4.01
N GLY A 199 9.20 2.75 -5.00
CA GLY A 199 10.03 1.70 -5.59
C GLY A 199 11.10 2.20 -6.57
N ALA A 200 10.94 3.36 -7.24
CA ALA A 200 11.83 3.81 -8.30
C ALA A 200 13.04 4.58 -7.77
N LEU A 201 14.25 4.29 -8.31
CA LEU A 201 15.48 4.98 -7.98
C LEU A 201 15.35 6.50 -8.21
N LEU A 202 15.74 7.28 -7.21
CA LEU A 202 15.63 8.75 -7.21
C LEU A 202 16.64 9.42 -8.16
N ARG A 203 17.85 8.82 -8.27
CA ARG A 203 18.96 9.38 -9.06
C ARG A 203 18.85 9.09 -10.56
N ARG A 204 17.83 8.36 -10.99
CA ARG A 204 17.53 8.21 -12.40
C ARG A 204 16.89 9.48 -12.95
N ASP A 205 17.44 9.99 -14.08
CA ASP A 205 16.85 11.11 -14.83
C ASP A 205 15.75 10.58 -15.76
N PHE A 206 14.66 10.07 -15.13
CA PHE A 206 13.46 9.57 -15.81
C PHE A 206 12.28 9.60 -14.83
N GLY A 207 11.05 9.62 -15.35
CA GLY A 207 9.82 9.66 -14.55
C GLY A 207 9.49 11.07 -14.04
N ASP A 208 8.64 11.13 -13.01
CA ASP A 208 8.21 12.39 -12.40
C ASP A 208 9.41 13.23 -11.93
N ALA A 209 9.36 14.52 -12.21
CA ALA A 209 10.30 15.45 -11.63
C ALA A 209 10.02 15.59 -10.12
N LEU A 210 11.07 15.53 -9.30
CA LEU A 210 10.93 15.46 -7.84
C LEU A 210 10.24 16.69 -7.24
N ASP A 211 10.41 17.85 -7.86
CA ASP A 211 9.85 19.12 -7.44
C ASP A 211 8.37 19.30 -7.85
N THR A 212 7.85 18.40 -8.70
CA THR A 212 6.43 18.38 -9.09
C THR A 212 5.58 17.54 -8.13
N LEU A 213 6.21 16.70 -7.29
CA LEU A 213 5.48 15.91 -6.31
C LEU A 213 4.96 16.80 -5.17
N PRO A 214 3.73 16.55 -4.67
CA PRO A 214 3.15 17.35 -3.60
C PRO A 214 4.02 17.38 -2.35
N ALA A 215 4.43 18.58 -1.95
CA ALA A 215 5.32 18.77 -0.81
C ALA A 215 4.74 18.26 0.51
N ARG A 216 3.40 18.25 0.67
CA ARG A 216 2.69 17.73 1.84
C ARG A 216 2.88 16.21 2.06
N TRP A 217 3.27 15.48 1.01
CA TRP A 217 3.51 14.04 1.12
C TRP A 217 4.73 13.69 1.95
N PHE A 218 5.68 14.61 2.06
CA PHE A 218 7.01 14.37 2.62
C PHE A 218 7.32 15.25 3.82
N ALA A 219 8.40 14.91 4.54
CA ALA A 219 8.96 15.78 5.56
C ALA A 219 9.47 17.08 4.93
N PRO A 220 9.31 18.25 5.58
CA PRO A 220 9.71 19.54 5.02
C PRO A 220 11.20 19.63 4.63
N ASN A 221 12.09 18.92 5.32
CA ASN A 221 13.52 18.87 5.02
C ASN A 221 13.85 18.29 3.64
N LEU A 222 12.94 17.50 3.03
CA LEU A 222 13.18 16.94 1.69
C LEU A 222 13.43 18.04 0.66
N ARG A 223 12.79 19.21 0.82
CA ARG A 223 12.95 20.34 -0.11
C ARG A 223 14.40 20.77 -0.32
N SER A 224 15.27 20.59 0.69
CA SER A 224 16.69 20.96 0.58
C SER A 224 17.49 20.06 -0.37
N TYR A 225 16.96 18.88 -0.72
CA TYR A 225 17.60 17.91 -1.59
C TYR A 225 17.05 17.90 -3.03
N LEU A 226 15.91 18.54 -3.31
CA LEU A 226 15.24 18.43 -4.61
C LEU A 226 16.08 18.98 -5.78
N HIS A 227 17.00 19.90 -5.52
CA HIS A 227 17.92 20.46 -6.55
C HIS A 227 19.31 19.79 -6.54
N ASP A 228 19.57 18.91 -5.59
CA ASP A 228 20.83 18.17 -5.46
C ASP A 228 20.53 16.79 -4.84
N ILE A 229 19.83 15.96 -5.61
CA ILE A 229 19.39 14.64 -5.15
C ILE A 229 20.55 13.70 -4.82
N ASP A 230 21.73 13.96 -5.39
CA ASP A 230 22.94 13.18 -5.11
C ASP A 230 23.43 13.38 -3.67
N SER A 231 23.12 14.51 -3.05
CA SER A 231 23.42 14.78 -1.65
C SER A 231 22.46 14.08 -0.67
N LEU A 232 21.31 13.57 -1.12
CA LEU A 232 20.40 12.79 -0.28
C LEU A 232 21.09 11.46 0.10
N PRO A 233 21.23 11.12 1.40
CA PRO A 233 22.02 9.95 1.82
C PRO A 233 21.30 8.60 1.63
N VAL A 234 20.12 8.58 1.02
CA VAL A 234 19.28 7.40 0.81
C VAL A 234 18.74 7.34 -0.62
N ASP A 235 18.33 6.14 -1.05
CA ASP A 235 17.61 5.91 -2.30
C ASP A 235 16.58 4.80 -2.11
N SER A 236 15.70 4.58 -3.08
CA SER A 236 14.57 3.64 -3.01
C SER A 236 14.99 2.19 -2.74
N ASN A 237 16.12 1.74 -3.29
CA ASN A 237 16.64 0.40 -2.97
C ASN A 237 16.93 0.21 -1.47
N MET A 238 17.29 1.29 -0.75
CA MET A 238 17.47 1.23 0.71
C MET A 238 16.14 1.10 1.43
N LEU A 239 15.08 1.78 0.96
CA LEU A 239 13.72 1.61 1.50
C LEU A 239 13.24 0.17 1.33
N LEU A 240 13.41 -0.42 0.13
CA LEU A 240 13.09 -1.83 -0.13
C LEU A 240 13.87 -2.76 0.79
N SER A 241 15.16 -2.49 0.99
CA SER A 241 16.04 -3.27 1.87
C SER A 241 15.60 -3.29 3.34
N LEU A 242 14.90 -2.25 3.81
CA LEU A 242 14.36 -2.21 5.18
C LEU A 242 13.20 -3.19 5.40
N VAL A 243 12.55 -3.68 4.33
CA VAL A 243 11.50 -4.69 4.43
C VAL A 243 12.08 -6.09 4.52
N ALA A 244 13.29 -6.33 3.97
CA ALA A 244 13.93 -7.63 3.97
C ALA A 244 14.04 -8.23 5.39
N PRO A 245 13.92 -9.56 5.58
CA PRO A 245 13.75 -10.62 4.56
C PRO A 245 12.30 -10.87 4.12
N ARG A 246 11.34 -10.06 4.59
CA ARG A 246 9.91 -10.22 4.27
C ARG A 246 9.65 -9.95 2.79
N PRO A 247 8.74 -10.72 2.14
CA PRO A 247 8.48 -10.58 0.72
C PRO A 247 7.98 -9.18 0.32
N VAL A 248 8.54 -8.68 -0.79
CA VAL A 248 8.11 -7.42 -1.44
C VAL A 248 7.83 -7.69 -2.90
N LEU A 249 6.68 -7.30 -3.40
CA LEU A 249 6.35 -7.31 -4.83
C LEU A 249 6.17 -5.88 -5.34
N LEU A 250 6.96 -5.52 -6.35
CA LEU A 250 6.77 -4.28 -7.11
C LEU A 250 5.98 -4.58 -8.38
N GLN A 251 4.84 -3.93 -8.58
CA GLN A 251 4.05 -4.01 -9.80
C GLN A 251 4.14 -2.69 -10.56
N THR A 252 4.30 -2.75 -11.86
CA THR A 252 4.42 -1.58 -12.73
C THR A 252 3.63 -1.75 -14.02
N GLY A 253 3.27 -0.63 -14.67
CA GLY A 253 2.77 -0.62 -16.03
C GLY A 253 3.88 -0.29 -17.02
N ARG A 254 3.98 -1.02 -18.13
CA ARG A 254 5.01 -0.83 -19.18
C ARG A 254 5.08 0.62 -19.70
N TYR A 255 3.93 1.29 -19.80
CA TYR A 255 3.79 2.63 -20.34
C TYR A 255 3.59 3.70 -19.26
N ASP A 256 3.77 3.35 -18.00
CA ASP A 256 3.73 4.30 -16.89
C ASP A 256 5.06 5.05 -16.77
N HIS A 257 5.29 5.95 -17.71
CA HIS A 257 6.54 6.71 -17.76
C HIS A 257 6.73 7.62 -16.52
N ALA A 258 5.66 8.05 -15.89
CA ALA A 258 5.71 8.89 -14.69
C ALA A 258 6.31 8.15 -13.49
N ALA A 259 5.91 6.89 -13.27
CA ALA A 259 6.42 6.07 -12.18
C ALA A 259 7.81 5.47 -12.43
N ASP A 260 8.34 5.54 -13.65
CA ASP A 260 9.64 4.94 -14.02
C ASP A 260 9.70 3.42 -13.75
N PRO A 261 9.03 2.57 -14.54
CA PRO A 261 9.01 1.11 -14.35
C PRO A 261 10.41 0.49 -14.31
N LYS A 262 11.33 1.01 -15.15
CA LYS A 262 12.73 0.56 -15.12
C LYS A 262 13.44 0.96 -13.84
N GLY A 263 13.14 2.14 -13.30
CA GLY A 263 13.67 2.61 -12.03
C GLY A 263 13.24 1.74 -10.85
N GLU A 264 11.99 1.28 -10.85
CA GLU A 264 11.50 0.31 -9.84
C GLU A 264 12.19 -1.04 -9.98
N TYR A 265 12.33 -1.55 -11.21
CA TYR A 265 13.09 -2.77 -11.46
C TYR A 265 14.54 -2.69 -10.98
N LEU A 266 15.26 -1.62 -11.33
CA LEU A 266 16.66 -1.43 -10.93
C LEU A 266 16.81 -1.27 -9.41
N ALA A 267 15.86 -0.66 -8.73
CA ALA A 267 15.86 -0.60 -7.28
C ALA A 267 15.68 -1.98 -6.64
N ALA A 268 14.82 -2.84 -7.23
CA ALA A 268 14.65 -4.22 -6.78
C ALA A 268 15.94 -5.04 -6.98
N VAL A 269 16.61 -4.91 -8.14
CA VAL A 269 17.93 -5.52 -8.38
C VAL A 269 18.93 -5.06 -7.31
N ALA A 270 19.03 -3.75 -7.08
CA ALA A 270 19.97 -3.18 -6.12
C ALA A 270 19.68 -3.54 -4.65
N ALA A 271 18.42 -3.84 -4.30
CA ALA A 271 18.03 -4.32 -2.97
C ALA A 271 18.30 -5.82 -2.79
N GLY A 272 18.36 -6.61 -3.87
CA GLY A 272 18.51 -8.06 -3.86
C GLY A 272 19.60 -8.59 -2.93
N PRO A 273 20.83 -8.05 -2.95
CA PRO A 273 21.91 -8.50 -2.05
C PRO A 273 21.57 -8.44 -0.55
N VAL A 274 20.69 -7.50 -0.13
CA VAL A 274 20.27 -7.41 1.28
C VAL A 274 19.28 -8.53 1.60
N PHE A 275 18.36 -8.86 0.69
CA PHE A 275 17.46 -10.00 0.83
C PHE A 275 18.26 -11.30 0.95
N GLU A 276 19.24 -11.52 0.08
CA GLU A 276 20.11 -12.70 0.11
C GLU A 276 20.93 -12.80 1.39
N LEU A 277 21.49 -11.67 1.88
CA LEU A 277 22.21 -11.61 3.14
C LEU A 277 21.35 -12.04 4.34
N LEU A 278 20.05 -11.73 4.29
CA LEU A 278 19.09 -12.05 5.33
C LEU A 278 18.36 -13.40 5.10
N GLY A 279 18.78 -14.17 4.08
CA GLY A 279 18.30 -15.53 3.83
C GLY A 279 17.03 -15.62 2.97
N SER A 280 16.63 -14.53 2.33
CA SER A 280 15.53 -14.49 1.37
C SER A 280 16.08 -14.43 -0.06
N ALA A 281 15.27 -14.76 -1.07
CA ALA A 281 15.71 -14.65 -2.47
C ALA A 281 15.78 -13.17 -2.90
N GLY A 282 16.89 -12.78 -3.53
CA GLY A 282 16.97 -11.54 -4.29
C GLY A 282 16.06 -11.59 -5.52
N LEU A 283 16.09 -10.54 -6.36
CA LEU A 283 15.29 -10.53 -7.60
C LEU A 283 15.69 -11.66 -8.56
N GLY A 284 16.95 -12.13 -8.48
CA GLY A 284 17.46 -13.21 -9.32
C GLY A 284 17.60 -12.84 -10.81
N ALA A 285 17.66 -11.56 -11.12
CA ALA A 285 17.78 -11.04 -12.46
C ALA A 285 18.80 -9.88 -12.49
N GLU A 286 19.44 -9.69 -13.64
CA GLU A 286 20.45 -8.66 -13.86
C GLU A 286 19.83 -7.35 -14.37
N GLU A 287 20.56 -6.24 -14.27
CA GLU A 287 20.09 -4.92 -14.70
C GLU A 287 19.68 -4.85 -16.19
N ASP A 288 20.31 -5.63 -17.05
CA ASP A 288 20.06 -5.67 -18.49
C ASP A 288 18.93 -6.63 -18.89
N ALA A 289 18.35 -7.38 -17.96
CA ALA A 289 17.21 -8.25 -18.21
C ALA A 289 15.88 -7.49 -18.37
N TRP A 290 15.84 -6.19 -18.08
CA TRP A 290 14.66 -5.37 -18.32
C TRP A 290 14.47 -5.05 -19.83
N PRO A 291 13.26 -5.08 -20.41
CA PRO A 291 11.97 -5.35 -19.75
C PRO A 291 11.75 -6.83 -19.41
N VAL A 292 11.07 -7.08 -18.30
CA VAL A 292 10.72 -8.42 -17.85
C VAL A 292 9.30 -8.75 -18.34
N GLU A 293 9.17 -9.88 -19.03
CA GLU A 293 7.88 -10.31 -19.60
C GLU A 293 7.10 -11.25 -18.66
N GLU A 294 7.81 -12.00 -17.82
CA GLU A 294 7.20 -12.93 -16.88
C GLU A 294 7.37 -12.43 -15.44
N PRO A 295 6.37 -12.62 -14.55
CA PRO A 295 6.47 -12.23 -13.15
C PRO A 295 7.65 -12.92 -12.43
N ILE A 296 8.41 -12.16 -11.66
CA ILE A 296 9.41 -12.65 -10.72
C ILE A 296 8.81 -12.57 -9.31
N LEU A 297 8.62 -13.73 -8.68
CA LEU A 297 7.88 -13.83 -7.40
C LEU A 297 8.78 -14.31 -6.25
N GLY A 298 10.05 -13.86 -6.21
CA GLY A 298 11.01 -14.15 -5.14
C GLY A 298 10.74 -13.41 -3.84
N GLY A 299 11.72 -13.38 -2.95
CA GLY A 299 11.65 -12.58 -1.72
C GLY A 299 11.53 -11.08 -2.02
N ILE A 300 12.24 -10.59 -3.03
CA ILE A 300 11.87 -9.36 -3.72
C ILE A 300 11.44 -9.76 -5.14
N GLY A 301 10.23 -9.33 -5.53
CA GLY A 301 9.62 -9.66 -6.80
C GLY A 301 9.33 -8.43 -7.64
N TYR A 302 9.08 -8.67 -8.93
CA TYR A 302 8.74 -7.63 -9.89
C TYR A 302 7.77 -8.19 -10.94
N VAL A 303 6.73 -7.42 -11.26
CA VAL A 303 5.80 -7.72 -12.34
C VAL A 303 5.48 -6.45 -13.13
N MET A 304 5.35 -6.59 -14.46
CA MET A 304 5.02 -5.48 -15.34
C MET A 304 3.90 -5.89 -16.30
N HIS A 305 2.74 -5.26 -16.19
CA HIS A 305 1.66 -5.46 -17.15
C HIS A 305 1.83 -4.58 -18.40
N ASP A 306 1.17 -4.97 -19.49
CA ASP A 306 1.17 -4.21 -20.75
C ASP A 306 0.13 -3.08 -20.73
N GLY A 307 0.33 -2.11 -19.83
CA GLY A 307 -0.60 -1.01 -19.56
C GLY A 307 0.09 0.24 -19.03
N GLY A 308 -0.73 1.18 -18.57
CA GLY A 308 -0.30 2.45 -17.97
C GLY A 308 -0.25 2.39 -16.44
N HIS A 309 -0.49 3.55 -15.82
CA HIS A 309 -0.48 3.71 -14.36
C HIS A 309 -1.65 3.00 -13.69
N GLY A 310 -1.37 2.23 -12.65
CA GLY A 310 -2.37 1.54 -11.83
C GLY A 310 -2.25 0.03 -11.86
N THR A 311 -3.29 -0.65 -11.35
CA THR A 311 -3.37 -2.11 -11.27
C THR A 311 -4.36 -2.61 -12.32
N ALA A 312 -3.91 -3.48 -13.20
CA ALA A 312 -4.74 -4.15 -14.18
C ALA A 312 -5.46 -5.37 -13.57
N ALA A 313 -6.47 -5.87 -14.24
CA ALA A 313 -7.24 -7.00 -13.74
C ALA A 313 -6.37 -8.27 -13.56
N GLU A 314 -5.46 -8.49 -14.49
CA GLU A 314 -4.51 -9.62 -14.46
C GLU A 314 -3.49 -9.55 -13.32
N ASP A 315 -3.17 -8.36 -12.83
CA ASP A 315 -2.23 -8.20 -11.71
C ASP A 315 -2.75 -8.86 -10.43
N TRP A 316 -4.07 -8.85 -10.21
CA TRP A 316 -4.67 -9.46 -9.03
C TRP A 316 -4.44 -10.97 -8.92
N ASP A 317 -4.39 -11.68 -10.05
CA ASP A 317 -4.08 -13.11 -10.10
C ASP A 317 -2.60 -13.35 -9.75
N VAL A 318 -1.72 -12.45 -10.20
CA VAL A 318 -0.29 -12.48 -9.87
C VAL A 318 -0.08 -12.20 -8.38
N PHE A 319 -0.79 -11.21 -7.82
CA PHE A 319 -0.71 -10.91 -6.39
C PHE A 319 -1.21 -12.08 -5.54
N LEU A 320 -2.31 -12.71 -5.92
CA LEU A 320 -2.81 -13.89 -5.22
C LEU A 320 -1.79 -15.03 -5.27
N THR A 321 -1.17 -15.28 -6.43
CA THR A 321 -0.10 -16.29 -6.57
C THR A 321 1.08 -15.98 -5.66
N PHE A 322 1.52 -14.72 -5.61
CA PHE A 322 2.59 -14.27 -4.72
C PHE A 322 2.23 -14.50 -3.24
N LEU A 323 1.00 -14.14 -2.85
CA LEU A 323 0.53 -14.35 -1.47
C LEU A 323 0.44 -15.83 -1.11
N GLN A 324 -0.05 -16.68 -2.00
CA GLN A 324 -0.10 -18.13 -1.79
C GLN A 324 1.30 -18.74 -1.62
N GLN A 325 2.29 -18.25 -2.37
CA GLN A 325 3.66 -18.72 -2.28
C GLN A 325 4.33 -18.38 -0.93
N HIS A 326 3.99 -17.21 -0.37
CA HIS A 326 4.70 -16.66 0.79
C HIS A 326 3.91 -16.76 2.09
N LEU A 327 2.57 -16.81 2.03
CA LEU A 327 1.68 -16.78 3.19
C LEU A 327 0.67 -17.94 3.21
N GLY A 328 0.61 -18.75 2.17
CA GLY A 328 -0.33 -19.88 2.05
C GLY A 328 0.01 -21.08 2.95
#